data_51510587e6fedc3707f0dd956a174c94
#
_entry.id   51510587e6fedc3707f0dd956a174c94
#
_cell.length_a   1.000
_cell.length_b   1.000
_cell.length_c   1.000
_cell.angle_alpha   90.00
_cell.angle_beta   90.00
_cell.angle_gamma   90.00
#
_symmetry.space_group_name_H-M   'P 1'
#
loop_
_entity.id
_entity.type
_entity.pdbx_description
1 polymer ?
#
loop_
_entity_poly.entity_id
_entity_poly.type
_entity_poly.pdbx_seq_one_letter_code
_entity_poly.pdbx_strand_id
1 'polypeptide(L)'
;MEEEGHDNPPPDIQHAANAAAHQHWDNVLPPILEVHPAVTAFLEANASFIITDPRLPGNPIIFASPGFLLLTGYPIDRVLGRNCRFLQGPGTDPAVVAQIREAVDNGGDIAVTLLNYRRDGSTFWNHVLISGVRKEFDGRTTLLYFIGLQQPIRSPSDDGST
;
A
#
# COMPACT_ATOMS: atom_id res chain seq x y z
N MET A 1 -9.04 18.61 25.31
CA MET A 1 -9.71 17.72 24.36
C MET A 1 -9.99 18.55 23.11
N GLU A 2 -9.02 18.59 22.21
CA GLU A 2 -9.14 19.35 20.97
C GLU A 2 -9.75 18.41 19.92
N GLU A 3 -10.95 18.76 19.48
CA GLU A 3 -11.57 18.13 18.32
C GLU A 3 -10.74 18.48 17.08
N GLU A 4 -9.93 17.56 16.61
CA GLU A 4 -9.37 17.68 15.28
C GLU A 4 -10.52 17.54 14.27
N GLY A 5 -10.94 18.69 13.75
CA GLY A 5 -11.99 18.78 12.74
C GLY A 5 -11.68 17.92 11.54
N HIS A 6 -12.68 17.20 11.09
CA HIS A 6 -12.72 16.47 9.83
C HIS A 6 -12.58 17.47 8.67
N ASP A 7 -11.34 17.85 8.34
CA ASP A 7 -11.05 18.59 7.13
C ASP A 7 -10.94 17.61 5.95
N ASN A 8 -12.07 17.26 5.39
CA ASN A 8 -12.09 16.84 3.99
C ASN A 8 -11.70 18.06 3.16
N PRO A 9 -10.59 18.01 2.42
CA PRO A 9 -10.24 19.12 1.56
C PRO A 9 -11.37 19.40 0.56
N PRO A 10 -11.57 20.67 0.21
CA PRO A 10 -12.57 21.03 -0.79
C PRO A 10 -12.41 20.22 -2.08
N PRO A 11 -13.50 19.95 -2.82
CA PRO A 11 -13.46 19.12 -4.03
C PRO A 11 -12.44 19.57 -5.07
N ASP A 12 -12.07 20.84 -5.09
CA ASP A 12 -11.06 21.39 -6.01
C ASP A 12 -9.63 20.92 -5.65
N ILE A 13 -9.35 20.73 -4.37
CA ILE A 13 -8.05 20.20 -3.90
C ILE A 13 -7.97 18.70 -4.20
N GLN A 14 -9.08 17.99 -4.08
CA GLN A 14 -9.16 16.58 -4.41
C GLN A 14 -8.91 16.33 -5.91
N HIS A 15 -9.47 17.19 -6.78
CA HIS A 15 -9.23 17.14 -8.23
C HIS A 15 -7.77 17.45 -8.57
N ALA A 16 -7.17 18.45 -7.96
CA ALA A 16 -5.76 18.79 -8.16
C ALA A 16 -4.82 17.69 -7.66
N ALA A 17 -5.11 17.08 -6.51
CA ALA A 17 -4.36 15.95 -5.97
C ALA A 17 -4.46 14.72 -6.88
N ASN A 18 -5.64 14.43 -7.43
CA ASN A 18 -5.84 13.35 -8.39
C ASN A 18 -5.09 13.60 -9.71
N ALA A 19 -5.07 14.85 -10.21
CA ALA A 19 -4.33 15.21 -11.40
C ALA A 19 -2.81 15.06 -11.18
N ALA A 20 -2.28 15.50 -10.04
CA ALA A 20 -0.88 15.32 -9.66
C ALA A 20 -0.51 13.84 -9.51
N ALA A 21 -1.42 13.04 -8.96
CA ALA A 21 -1.27 11.60 -8.86
C ALA A 21 -1.19 10.94 -10.24
N HIS A 22 -2.07 11.29 -11.16
CA HIS A 22 -2.04 10.77 -12.54
C HIS A 22 -0.72 11.10 -13.24
N GLN A 23 -0.25 12.34 -13.13
CA GLN A 23 1.02 12.74 -13.72
C GLN A 23 2.21 11.99 -13.12
N HIS A 24 2.16 11.68 -11.81
CA HIS A 24 3.16 10.85 -11.16
C HIS A 24 3.12 9.41 -11.68
N TRP A 25 1.92 8.83 -11.83
CA TRP A 25 1.76 7.48 -12.35
C TRP A 25 2.30 7.32 -13.76
N ASP A 26 2.08 8.30 -14.64
CA ASP A 26 2.60 8.29 -16.01
C ASP A 26 4.14 8.21 -16.08
N ASN A 27 4.82 8.73 -15.04
CA ASN A 27 6.28 8.68 -14.97
C ASN A 27 6.83 7.41 -14.30
N VAL A 28 6.09 6.81 -13.37
CA VAL A 28 6.56 5.67 -12.56
C VAL A 28 6.12 4.33 -13.13
N LEU A 29 4.90 4.27 -13.70
CA LEU A 29 4.32 3.02 -14.18
C LEU A 29 5.08 2.35 -15.32
N PRO A 30 5.56 3.05 -16.38
CA PRO A 30 6.18 2.37 -17.50
C PRO A 30 7.34 1.45 -17.11
N PRO A 31 8.31 1.86 -16.29
CA PRO A 31 9.38 0.97 -15.85
C PRO A 31 8.91 -0.25 -15.06
N ILE A 32 7.85 -0.07 -14.27
CA ILE A 32 7.30 -1.14 -13.44
C ILE A 32 6.50 -2.14 -14.28
N LEU A 33 5.74 -1.67 -15.27
CA LEU A 33 4.98 -2.52 -16.18
C LEU A 33 5.89 -3.45 -17.00
N GLU A 34 7.08 -3.00 -17.35
CA GLU A 34 8.06 -3.84 -18.04
C GLU A 34 8.54 -5.01 -17.15
N VAL A 35 8.58 -4.80 -15.84
CA VAL A 35 9.06 -5.80 -14.88
C VAL A 35 7.95 -6.69 -14.35
N HIS A 36 6.73 -6.16 -14.23
CA HIS A 36 5.60 -6.89 -13.65
C HIS A 36 4.28 -6.60 -14.37
N PRO A 37 3.95 -7.36 -15.42
CA PRO A 37 2.75 -7.13 -16.23
C PRO A 37 1.43 -7.18 -15.46
N ALA A 38 1.36 -7.88 -14.32
CA ALA A 38 0.17 -7.98 -13.49
C ALA A 38 -0.30 -6.62 -12.94
N VAL A 39 0.57 -5.62 -12.88
CA VAL A 39 0.19 -4.26 -12.44
C VAL A 39 -0.91 -3.66 -13.32
N THR A 40 -0.87 -3.91 -14.62
CA THR A 40 -1.95 -3.48 -15.53
C THR A 40 -3.30 -4.08 -15.12
N ALA A 41 -3.33 -5.38 -14.85
CA ALA A 41 -4.55 -6.06 -14.41
C ALA A 41 -5.08 -5.50 -13.08
N PHE A 42 -4.19 -5.18 -12.15
CA PHE A 42 -4.58 -4.56 -10.87
C PHE A 42 -5.19 -3.17 -11.06
N LEU A 43 -4.63 -2.36 -11.96
CA LEU A 43 -5.20 -1.05 -12.29
C LEU A 43 -6.56 -1.16 -12.97
N GLU A 44 -6.71 -2.05 -13.93
CA GLU A 44 -7.98 -2.31 -14.63
C GLU A 44 -9.08 -2.82 -13.67
N ALA A 45 -8.69 -3.61 -12.68
CA ALA A 45 -9.60 -4.11 -11.64
C ALA A 45 -9.89 -3.09 -10.52
N ASN A 46 -9.34 -1.88 -10.59
CA ASN A 46 -9.40 -0.88 -9.51
C ASN A 46 -8.93 -1.42 -8.16
N ALA A 47 -7.94 -2.30 -8.16
CA ALA A 47 -7.38 -2.87 -6.95
C ALA A 47 -6.69 -1.82 -6.08
N SER A 48 -6.73 -2.03 -4.78
CA SER A 48 -5.94 -1.25 -3.83
C SER A 48 -4.56 -1.86 -3.71
N PHE A 49 -3.53 -1.18 -4.17
CA PHE A 49 -2.15 -1.64 -4.03
C PHE A 49 -1.16 -0.48 -3.98
N ILE A 50 0.01 -0.79 -3.45
CA ILE A 50 1.18 0.10 -3.43
C ILE A 50 2.38 -0.62 -4.02
N ILE A 51 3.35 0.17 -4.47
CA ILE A 51 4.67 -0.32 -4.87
C ILE A 51 5.69 0.43 -4.03
N THR A 52 6.61 -0.34 -3.45
CA THR A 52 7.71 0.21 -2.65
C THR A 52 9.05 -0.11 -3.27
N ASP A 53 10.05 0.72 -3.00
CA ASP A 53 11.42 0.53 -3.48
C ASP A 53 12.36 0.22 -2.31
N PRO A 54 12.73 -1.08 -2.11
CA PRO A 54 13.62 -1.49 -1.02
C PRO A 54 15.06 -1.03 -1.21
N ARG A 55 15.43 -0.56 -2.39
CA ARG A 55 16.76 -0.01 -2.68
C ARG A 55 16.96 1.39 -2.11
N LEU A 56 15.85 2.07 -1.79
CA LEU A 56 15.86 3.38 -1.14
C LEU A 56 15.75 3.23 0.39
N PRO A 57 16.32 4.17 1.17
CA PRO A 57 16.22 4.13 2.62
C PRO A 57 14.77 4.09 3.11
N GLY A 58 14.45 3.13 3.98
CA GLY A 58 13.14 2.99 4.58
C GLY A 58 12.10 2.27 3.71
N ASN A 59 12.49 1.70 2.56
CA ASN A 59 11.57 1.01 1.64
C ASN A 59 10.30 1.85 1.39
N PRO A 60 10.43 3.05 0.82
CA PRO A 60 9.33 3.99 0.70
C PRO A 60 8.35 3.58 -0.39
N ILE A 61 7.11 4.02 -0.22
CA ILE A 61 6.08 3.93 -1.27
C ILE A 61 6.47 4.86 -2.41
N ILE A 62 6.59 4.32 -3.61
CA ILE A 62 6.86 5.07 -4.84
C ILE A 62 5.63 5.16 -5.76
N PHE A 63 4.64 4.31 -5.52
CA PHE A 63 3.38 4.28 -6.25
C PHE A 63 2.26 3.84 -5.32
N ALA A 64 1.10 4.49 -5.43
CA ALA A 64 -0.15 4.08 -4.80
C ALA A 64 -1.29 4.14 -5.82
N SER A 65 -2.08 3.07 -5.91
CA SER A 65 -3.22 3.03 -6.81
C SER A 65 -4.35 3.96 -6.35
N PRO A 66 -5.24 4.38 -7.28
CA PRO A 66 -6.45 5.11 -6.88
C PRO A 66 -7.28 4.38 -5.83
N GLY A 67 -7.37 3.04 -5.95
CA GLY A 67 -8.06 2.19 -4.98
C GLY A 67 -7.47 2.28 -3.58
N PHE A 68 -6.15 2.37 -3.46
CA PHE A 68 -5.47 2.55 -2.17
C PHE A 68 -5.82 3.90 -1.53
N LEU A 69 -5.82 4.98 -2.32
CA LEU A 69 -6.16 6.31 -1.81
C LEU A 69 -7.61 6.39 -1.36
N LEU A 70 -8.54 5.78 -2.10
CA LEU A 70 -9.94 5.69 -1.72
C LEU A 70 -10.14 4.85 -0.45
N LEU A 71 -9.48 3.70 -0.36
CA LEU A 71 -9.58 2.81 0.80
C LEU A 71 -9.09 3.46 2.08
N THR A 72 -7.95 4.15 2.02
CA THR A 72 -7.26 4.67 3.21
C THR A 72 -7.66 6.10 3.56
N GLY A 73 -8.20 6.86 2.62
CA GLY A 73 -8.54 8.26 2.78
C GLY A 73 -7.35 9.22 2.76
N TYR A 74 -6.14 8.73 2.52
CA TYR A 74 -4.96 9.57 2.41
C TYR A 74 -4.78 10.13 1.00
N PRO A 75 -4.46 11.42 0.87
CA PRO A 75 -4.07 11.98 -0.42
C PRO A 75 -2.66 11.51 -0.82
N ILE A 76 -2.37 11.53 -2.12
CA ILE A 76 -1.10 11.01 -2.67
C ILE A 76 0.14 11.68 -2.07
N ASP A 77 0.11 12.96 -1.77
CA ASP A 77 1.21 13.72 -1.18
C ASP A 77 1.51 13.31 0.27
N ARG A 78 0.57 12.62 0.93
CA ARG A 78 0.72 12.04 2.27
C ARG A 78 1.11 10.57 2.25
N VAL A 79 1.25 9.97 1.09
CA VAL A 79 1.55 8.54 0.91
C VAL A 79 2.94 8.35 0.32
N LEU A 80 3.27 9.04 -0.76
CA LEU A 80 4.55 8.89 -1.44
C LEU A 80 5.73 9.26 -0.55
N GLY A 81 6.78 8.45 -0.62
CA GLY A 81 8.00 8.63 0.15
C GLY A 81 7.94 8.09 1.57
N ARG A 82 6.79 7.58 2.01
CA ARG A 82 6.61 7.01 3.36
C ARG A 82 6.69 5.50 3.33
N ASN A 83 7.10 4.92 4.45
CA ASN A 83 6.91 3.50 4.68
C ASN A 83 5.43 3.24 5.01
N CYS A 84 4.88 2.11 4.52
CA CYS A 84 3.45 1.78 4.68
C CYS A 84 3.02 1.51 6.13
N ARG A 85 3.93 1.48 7.10
CA ARG A 85 3.61 1.33 8.53
C ARG A 85 2.73 2.44 9.11
N PHE A 86 2.55 3.55 8.42
CA PHE A 86 1.66 4.62 8.86
C PHE A 86 0.18 4.21 8.95
N LEU A 87 -0.20 3.10 8.29
CA LEU A 87 -1.53 2.50 8.42
C LEU A 87 -1.72 1.68 9.71
N GLN A 88 -0.65 1.43 10.45
CA GLN A 88 -0.71 0.71 11.72
C GLN A 88 -1.09 1.64 12.86
N GLY A 89 -1.64 1.05 13.92
CA GLY A 89 -2.04 1.80 15.10
C GLY A 89 -2.12 0.92 16.35
N PRO A 90 -2.72 1.42 17.45
CA PRO A 90 -2.73 0.74 18.75
C PRO A 90 -3.31 -0.68 18.74
N GLY A 91 -4.30 -0.93 17.87
CA GLY A 91 -4.93 -2.25 17.75
C GLY A 91 -4.25 -3.21 16.78
N THR A 92 -3.19 -2.78 16.08
CA THR A 92 -2.46 -3.65 15.17
C THR A 92 -1.58 -4.63 15.95
N ASP A 93 -1.71 -5.93 15.65
CA ASP A 93 -0.96 -6.98 16.34
C ASP A 93 0.55 -6.87 16.05
N PRO A 94 1.39 -6.63 17.06
CA PRO A 94 2.83 -6.55 16.90
C PRO A 94 3.48 -7.83 16.35
N ALA A 95 2.89 -8.99 16.60
CA ALA A 95 3.40 -10.26 16.09
C ALA A 95 3.24 -10.36 14.56
N VAL A 96 2.13 -9.86 14.02
CA VAL A 96 1.91 -9.80 12.57
C VAL A 96 2.85 -8.78 11.93
N VAL A 97 3.04 -7.63 12.55
CA VAL A 97 4.01 -6.61 12.08
C VAL A 97 5.42 -7.19 12.02
N ALA A 98 5.83 -7.98 13.02
CA ALA A 98 7.13 -8.65 13.03
C ALA A 98 7.29 -9.65 11.88
N GLN A 99 6.23 -10.40 11.55
CA GLN A 99 6.22 -11.31 10.41
C GLN A 99 6.40 -10.57 9.07
N ILE A 100 5.74 -9.44 8.90
CA ILE A 100 5.91 -8.59 7.71
C ILE A 100 7.34 -8.10 7.60
N ARG A 101 7.90 -7.59 8.69
CA ARG A 101 9.29 -7.11 8.72
C ARG A 101 10.28 -8.19 8.34
N GLU A 102 10.15 -9.37 8.90
CA GLU A 102 11.02 -10.51 8.59
C GLU A 102 10.92 -10.91 7.11
N ALA A 103 9.71 -11.00 6.56
CA ALA A 103 9.50 -11.33 5.15
C ALA A 103 10.11 -10.26 4.22
N VAL A 104 9.91 -8.99 4.50
CA VAL A 104 10.45 -7.88 3.71
C VAL A 104 11.98 -7.84 3.80
N ASP A 105 12.56 -8.01 4.98
CA ASP A 105 14.02 -8.04 5.17
C ASP A 105 14.69 -9.18 4.42
N ASN A 106 13.98 -10.29 4.26
CA ASN A 106 14.45 -11.46 3.51
C ASN A 106 14.09 -11.40 2.01
N GLY A 107 13.45 -10.33 1.56
CA GLY A 107 13.00 -10.18 0.17
C GLY A 107 11.93 -11.18 -0.25
N GLY A 108 11.25 -11.78 0.72
CA GLY A 108 10.26 -12.83 0.52
C GLY A 108 8.85 -12.32 0.34
N ASP A 109 7.94 -13.27 0.09
CA ASP A 109 6.52 -13.02 -0.08
C ASP A 109 5.78 -13.36 1.21
N ILE A 110 4.70 -12.65 1.52
CA ILE A 110 3.87 -12.91 2.70
C ILE A 110 2.41 -12.54 2.43
N ALA A 111 1.52 -13.31 3.04
CA ALA A 111 0.09 -13.00 3.14
C ALA A 111 -0.30 -12.97 4.61
N VAL A 112 -0.81 -11.86 5.08
CA VAL A 112 -1.22 -11.67 6.48
C VAL A 112 -2.49 -10.83 6.58
N THR A 113 -3.19 -10.98 7.69
CA THR A 113 -4.34 -10.14 8.03
C THR A 113 -3.99 -9.28 9.24
N LEU A 114 -4.20 -7.98 9.15
CA LEU A 114 -3.94 -7.05 10.24
C LEU A 114 -4.98 -5.92 10.29
N LEU A 115 -5.10 -5.30 11.46
CA LEU A 115 -5.93 -4.11 11.63
C LEU A 115 -5.17 -2.88 11.13
N ASN A 116 -5.77 -2.15 10.20
CA ASN A 116 -5.26 -0.88 9.71
C ASN A 116 -6.19 0.28 10.06
N TYR A 117 -5.66 1.47 9.96
CA TYR A 117 -6.32 2.74 10.30
C TYR A 117 -6.38 3.63 9.07
N ARG A 118 -7.57 4.15 8.75
CA ARG A 118 -7.74 5.19 7.74
C ARG A 118 -7.33 6.55 8.31
N ARG A 119 -7.18 7.52 7.44
CA ARG A 119 -6.85 8.90 7.83
C ARG A 119 -7.82 9.49 8.85
N ASP A 120 -9.10 9.17 8.76
CA ASP A 120 -10.14 9.64 9.68
C ASP A 120 -10.13 8.92 11.05
N GLY A 121 -9.21 7.98 11.26
CA GLY A 121 -9.10 7.18 12.47
C GLY A 121 -10.00 5.94 12.49
N SER A 122 -10.86 5.75 11.50
CA SER A 122 -11.63 4.52 11.37
C SER A 122 -10.72 3.34 11.05
N THR A 123 -11.12 2.14 11.46
CA THR A 123 -10.33 0.92 11.29
C THR A 123 -10.94 0.01 10.24
N PHE A 124 -10.10 -0.84 9.65
CA PHE A 124 -10.53 -1.92 8.80
C PHE A 124 -9.58 -3.11 8.91
N TRP A 125 -10.12 -4.30 8.80
CA TRP A 125 -9.32 -5.50 8.67
C TRP A 125 -8.83 -5.61 7.24
N ASN A 126 -7.53 -5.77 7.11
CA ASN A 126 -6.84 -5.78 5.82
C ASN A 126 -6.11 -7.10 5.62
N HIS A 127 -6.48 -7.84 4.59
CA HIS A 127 -5.70 -8.98 4.13
C HIS A 127 -4.68 -8.46 3.13
N VAL A 128 -3.40 -8.50 3.52
CA VAL A 128 -2.29 -7.92 2.77
C VAL A 128 -1.48 -9.03 2.12
N LEU A 129 -1.25 -8.89 0.83
CA LEU A 129 -0.33 -9.71 0.06
C LEU A 129 0.88 -8.86 -0.31
N ILE A 130 2.06 -9.26 0.11
CA ILE A 130 3.31 -8.58 -0.24
C ILE A 130 4.15 -9.53 -1.08
N SER A 131 4.57 -9.06 -2.24
CA SER A 131 5.35 -9.81 -3.21
C SER A 131 6.56 -9.04 -3.66
N GLY A 132 7.72 -9.70 -3.64
CA GLY A 132 8.95 -9.13 -4.19
C GLY A 132 8.98 -9.23 -5.72
N VAL A 133 9.30 -8.14 -6.38
CA VAL A 133 9.51 -8.08 -7.82
C VAL A 133 11.00 -8.14 -8.10
N ARG A 134 11.44 -9.18 -8.78
CA ARG A 134 12.84 -9.46 -9.04
C ARG A 134 13.11 -9.43 -10.53
N LYS A 135 14.32 -9.01 -10.89
CA LYS A 135 14.85 -9.11 -12.24
C LYS A 135 16.13 -9.92 -12.22
N GLU A 136 16.22 -10.84 -13.16
CA GLU A 136 17.46 -11.59 -13.41
C GLU A 136 18.26 -10.87 -14.50
N PHE A 137 19.51 -10.58 -14.20
CA PHE A 137 20.45 -10.00 -15.13
C PHE A 137 21.84 -10.60 -14.89
N ASP A 138 22.46 -11.11 -15.95
CA ASP A 138 23.81 -11.68 -15.93
C ASP A 138 24.01 -12.76 -14.82
N GLY A 139 23.03 -13.67 -14.67
CA GLY A 139 23.05 -14.75 -13.69
C GLY A 139 22.81 -14.29 -12.25
N ARG A 140 22.45 -13.03 -12.03
CA ARG A 140 22.12 -12.48 -10.72
C ARG A 140 20.67 -12.07 -10.65
N THR A 141 20.00 -12.45 -9.56
CA THR A 141 18.63 -12.03 -9.27
C THR A 141 18.68 -10.81 -8.34
N THR A 142 18.08 -9.72 -8.77
CA THR A 142 18.00 -8.47 -7.99
C THR A 142 16.57 -8.18 -7.62
N LEU A 143 16.31 -7.93 -6.33
CA LEU A 143 15.05 -7.43 -5.85
C LEU A 143 14.94 -5.94 -6.21
N LEU A 144 13.93 -5.59 -7.01
CA LEU A 144 13.72 -4.22 -7.47
C LEU A 144 12.65 -3.49 -6.66
N TYR A 145 11.51 -4.15 -6.43
CA TYR A 145 10.34 -3.56 -5.80
C TYR A 145 9.63 -4.58 -4.93
N PHE A 146 8.76 -4.08 -4.04
CA PHE A 146 7.66 -4.85 -3.47
C PHE A 146 6.33 -4.32 -4.01
N ILE A 147 5.40 -5.22 -4.28
CA ILE A 147 3.99 -4.88 -4.49
C ILE A 147 3.23 -5.31 -3.25
N GLY A 148 2.49 -4.40 -2.65
CA GLY A 148 1.58 -4.67 -1.53
C GLY A 148 0.14 -4.51 -1.98
N LEU A 149 -0.61 -5.61 -2.04
CA LEU A 149 -2.03 -5.63 -2.38
C LEU A 149 -2.86 -5.62 -1.10
N GLN A 150 -3.82 -4.71 -0.99
CA GLN A 150 -4.75 -4.63 0.12
C GLN A 150 -6.10 -5.21 -0.28
N GLN A 151 -6.64 -6.05 0.59
CA GLN A 151 -7.99 -6.61 0.46
C GLN A 151 -8.72 -6.42 1.79
N PRO A 152 -9.59 -5.41 1.90
CA PRO A 152 -10.42 -5.26 3.08
C PRO A 152 -11.32 -6.47 3.25
N ILE A 153 -11.39 -7.00 4.47
CA ILE A 153 -12.23 -8.14 4.82
C ILE A 153 -13.11 -7.79 6.02
N ARG A 154 -14.09 -8.62 6.27
CA ARG A 154 -14.82 -8.59 7.54
C ARG A 154 -13.89 -9.01 8.67
N SER A 155 -14.25 -8.65 9.90
CA SER A 155 -13.48 -9.06 11.08
C SER A 155 -13.25 -10.58 11.07
N PRO A 156 -12.02 -11.04 11.41
CA PRO A 156 -11.75 -12.47 11.54
C PRO A 156 -12.65 -13.17 12.58
N SER A 157 -13.22 -12.42 13.52
CA SER A 157 -14.18 -12.94 14.50
C SER A 157 -15.60 -13.16 13.94
N ASP A 158 -15.90 -12.65 12.75
CA ASP A 158 -17.22 -12.82 12.13
C ASP A 158 -17.33 -14.10 11.28
N ASP A 159 -16.23 -14.81 11.06
CA ASP A 159 -16.19 -16.08 10.36
C ASP A 159 -16.49 -17.26 11.30
N GLY A 160 -17.75 -17.51 11.56
CA GLY A 160 -18.18 -18.80 12.02
C GLY A 160 -18.62 -18.93 13.47
N SER A 161 -19.59 -18.16 13.87
CA SER A 161 -20.50 -18.58 14.93
C SER A 161 -21.90 -18.75 14.36
N THR A 162 -22.14 -19.90 13.82
CA THR A 162 -23.48 -20.47 13.80
C THR A 162 -23.64 -21.33 15.03
#